data_f57afaa4ae151b3e5d7b222e22877b61
#
_entry.id   f57afaa4ae151b3e5d7b222e22877b61
#
_cell.length_a   1.000
_cell.length_b   1.000
_cell.length_c   1.000
_cell.angle_alpha   90.00
_cell.angle_beta   90.00
_cell.angle_gamma   90.00
#
_symmetry.space_group_name_H-M   'P 1'
#
loop_
_entity.id
_entity.type
_entity.pdbx_description
1 polymer ?
#
loop_
_entity_poly.entity_id
_entity_poly.type
_entity_poly.pdbx_seq_one_letter_code
_entity_poly.pdbx_strand_id
1 'polypeptide(L)'
;MLIFSVATLSIMLFYSIVIAANVHKTLDKDNAGKLLRVLFPSYFLTTAILSLIALIFSIIEKSFINTILLFLILLGSIVSRQYLVPKINAERDLQISGNISSKKNFAKHHTLSVSINLLQIIILIILIINNLG
;
A
#
# COMPACT_ATOMS: atom_id res chain seq x y z
N MET A 1 -17.53 9.75 4.34
CA MET A 1 -16.10 9.49 4.63
C MET A 1 -15.87 8.11 5.26
N LEU A 2 -16.46 7.78 6.40
CA LEU A 2 -16.13 6.60 7.22
C LEU A 2 -16.22 5.25 6.49
N ILE A 3 -17.27 5.01 5.71
CA ILE A 3 -17.46 3.75 4.96
C ILE A 3 -16.26 3.46 4.02
N PHE A 4 -15.79 4.47 3.30
CA PHE A 4 -14.65 4.30 2.39
C PHE A 4 -13.33 4.14 3.13
N SER A 5 -13.17 4.76 4.30
CA SER A 5 -12.00 4.55 5.16
C SER A 5 -11.96 3.11 5.70
N VAL A 6 -13.10 2.57 6.14
CA VAL A 6 -13.21 1.16 6.57
C VAL A 6 -12.94 0.21 5.40
N ALA A 7 -13.49 0.48 4.21
CA ALA A 7 -13.22 -0.32 3.02
C ALA A 7 -11.73 -0.32 2.66
N THR A 8 -11.07 0.85 2.70
CA THR A 8 -9.63 0.97 2.46
C THR A 8 -8.84 0.14 3.47
N LEU A 9 -9.12 0.28 4.76
CA LEU A 9 -8.47 -0.48 5.82
C LEU A 9 -8.66 -1.99 5.63
N SER A 10 -9.87 -2.43 5.33
CA SER A 10 -10.19 -3.85 5.14
C SER A 10 -9.38 -4.46 3.98
N ILE A 11 -9.28 -3.76 2.86
CA ILE A 11 -8.48 -4.21 1.71
C ILE A 11 -6.99 -4.24 2.08
N MET A 12 -6.49 -3.23 2.79
CA MET A 12 -5.08 -3.17 3.21
C MET A 12 -4.72 -4.32 4.15
N LEU A 13 -5.57 -4.61 5.12
CA LEU A 13 -5.38 -5.73 6.06
C LEU A 13 -5.49 -7.08 5.35
N PHE A 14 -6.52 -7.27 4.53
CA PHE A 14 -6.70 -8.52 3.79
C PHE A 14 -5.51 -8.80 2.87
N TYR A 15 -5.06 -7.80 2.11
CA TYR A 15 -3.91 -7.95 1.24
C TYR A 15 -2.63 -8.28 2.02
N SER A 16 -2.35 -7.53 3.09
CA SER A 16 -1.10 -7.69 3.85
C SER A 16 -1.06 -8.99 4.65
N ILE A 17 -2.17 -9.38 5.30
CA ILE A 17 -2.22 -10.53 6.20
C ILE A 17 -2.52 -11.82 5.43
N VAL A 18 -3.45 -11.77 4.46
CA VAL A 18 -3.92 -12.98 3.77
C VAL A 18 -3.17 -13.19 2.46
N ILE A 19 -3.20 -12.21 1.55
CA ILE A 19 -2.65 -12.40 0.21
C ILE A 19 -1.13 -12.51 0.25
N ALA A 20 -0.44 -11.51 0.77
CA ALA A 20 1.03 -11.48 0.76
C ALA A 20 1.64 -12.67 1.52
N ALA A 21 1.10 -13.02 2.69
CA ALA A 21 1.59 -14.14 3.47
C ALA A 21 1.41 -15.49 2.76
N ASN A 22 0.24 -15.72 2.14
CA ASN A 22 -0.03 -16.99 1.46
C ASN A 22 0.71 -17.12 0.12
N VAL A 23 0.91 -16.03 -0.62
CA VAL A 23 1.73 -16.02 -1.83
C VAL A 23 3.15 -16.51 -1.53
N HIS A 24 3.78 -15.97 -0.48
CA HIS A 24 5.14 -16.38 -0.08
C HIS A 24 5.24 -17.79 0.51
N LYS A 25 4.16 -18.31 1.08
CA LYS A 25 4.13 -19.70 1.62
C LYS A 25 3.88 -20.75 0.55
N THR A 26 3.11 -20.41 -0.48
CA THR A 26 2.58 -21.39 -1.44
C THR A 26 3.40 -21.43 -2.74
N LEU A 27 3.96 -20.31 -3.15
CA LEU A 27 4.70 -20.16 -4.39
C LEU A 27 6.20 -20.07 -4.15
N ASP A 28 6.99 -20.64 -5.07
CA ASP A 28 8.43 -20.37 -5.12
C ASP A 28 8.71 -18.88 -5.40
N LYS A 29 9.96 -18.45 -5.20
CA LYS A 29 10.35 -17.04 -5.31
C LYS A 29 10.07 -16.41 -6.67
N ASP A 30 10.20 -17.20 -7.76
CA ASP A 30 9.99 -16.69 -9.12
C ASP A 30 8.51 -16.48 -9.39
N ASN A 31 7.67 -17.47 -9.13
CA ASN A 31 6.24 -17.39 -9.34
C ASN A 31 5.56 -16.39 -8.38
N ALA A 32 5.98 -16.36 -7.10
CA ALA A 32 5.52 -15.34 -6.15
C ALA A 32 5.81 -13.94 -6.69
N GLY A 33 7.01 -13.72 -7.22
CA GLY A 33 7.37 -12.43 -7.78
C GLY A 33 6.60 -12.03 -9.03
N LYS A 34 6.33 -12.97 -9.93
CA LYS A 34 5.49 -12.71 -11.10
C LYS A 34 4.09 -12.30 -10.70
N LEU A 35 3.49 -13.00 -9.74
CA LEU A 35 2.15 -12.68 -9.24
C LEU A 35 2.10 -11.33 -8.53
N LEU A 36 3.03 -11.06 -7.62
CA LEU A 36 3.07 -9.80 -6.87
C LEU A 36 3.31 -8.59 -7.76
N ARG A 37 4.05 -8.75 -8.86
CA ARG A 37 4.26 -7.70 -9.88
C ARG A 37 2.95 -7.20 -10.51
N VAL A 38 1.95 -8.05 -10.62
CA VAL A 38 0.61 -7.70 -11.12
C VAL A 38 -0.29 -7.20 -9.99
N LEU A 39 -0.21 -7.83 -8.82
CA LEU A 39 -1.09 -7.52 -7.69
C LEU A 39 -0.79 -6.15 -7.04
N PHE A 40 0.50 -5.80 -6.84
CA PHE A 40 0.85 -4.55 -6.16
C PHE A 40 0.34 -3.28 -6.86
N PRO A 41 0.50 -3.10 -8.18
CA PRO A 41 -0.05 -1.93 -8.86
C PRO A 41 -1.57 -1.82 -8.73
N SER A 42 -2.29 -2.95 -8.79
CA SER A 42 -3.75 -3.01 -8.64
C SER A 42 -4.19 -2.71 -7.21
N TYR A 43 -3.48 -3.26 -6.23
CA TYR A 43 -3.70 -3.00 -4.82
C TYR A 43 -3.56 -1.50 -4.49
N PHE A 44 -2.45 -0.87 -4.85
CA PHE A 44 -2.24 0.55 -4.59
C PHE A 44 -3.19 1.45 -5.39
N LEU A 45 -3.63 1.04 -6.58
CA LEU A 45 -4.66 1.76 -7.32
C LEU A 45 -6.00 1.73 -6.60
N THR A 46 -6.40 0.56 -6.12
CA THR A 46 -7.67 0.40 -5.39
C THR A 46 -7.67 1.21 -4.09
N THR A 47 -6.58 1.15 -3.31
CA THR A 47 -6.45 1.96 -2.10
C THR A 47 -6.42 3.46 -2.39
N ALA A 48 -5.79 3.89 -3.49
CA ALA A 48 -5.79 5.30 -3.91
C ALA A 48 -7.20 5.78 -4.31
N ILE A 49 -7.96 4.99 -5.06
CA ILE A 49 -9.33 5.35 -5.46
C ILE A 49 -10.23 5.47 -4.23
N LEU A 50 -10.19 4.49 -3.33
CA LEU A 50 -11.04 4.52 -2.12
C LEU A 50 -10.66 5.67 -1.18
N SER A 51 -9.37 5.93 -0.99
CA SER A 51 -8.92 7.07 -0.18
C SER A 51 -9.22 8.41 -0.82
N LEU A 52 -9.22 8.51 -2.16
CA LEU A 52 -9.66 9.72 -2.86
C LEU A 52 -11.16 9.98 -2.63
N ILE A 53 -11.99 8.96 -2.72
CA ILE A 53 -13.43 9.09 -2.44
C ILE A 53 -13.65 9.49 -0.98
N ALA A 54 -12.97 8.83 -0.04
CA ALA A 54 -13.03 9.19 1.38
C ALA A 54 -12.60 10.64 1.63
N LEU A 55 -11.53 11.10 0.95
CA LEU A 55 -11.02 12.46 1.01
C LEU A 55 -12.07 13.48 0.54
N ILE A 56 -12.72 13.22 -0.59
CA ILE A 56 -13.80 14.10 -1.10
C ILE A 56 -14.91 14.23 -0.06
N PHE A 57 -15.35 13.12 0.54
CA PHE A 57 -16.35 13.18 1.59
C PHE A 57 -15.89 13.91 2.84
N SER A 58 -14.62 13.77 3.24
CA SER A 58 -14.09 14.52 4.41
C SER A 58 -14.07 16.04 4.19
N ILE A 59 -13.85 16.47 2.94
CA ILE A 59 -13.95 17.90 2.56
C ILE A 59 -15.40 18.37 2.66
N ILE A 60 -16.35 17.60 2.16
CA ILE A 60 -17.80 17.91 2.22
C ILE A 60 -18.25 18.00 3.70
N GLU A 61 -17.79 17.06 4.52
CA GLU A 61 -18.07 17.02 5.97
C GLU A 61 -17.29 18.10 6.76
N LYS A 62 -16.45 18.93 6.09
CA LYS A 62 -15.63 19.99 6.67
C LYS A 62 -14.71 19.51 7.80
N SER A 63 -14.29 18.25 7.75
CA SER A 63 -13.41 17.66 8.76
C SER A 63 -11.94 17.85 8.38
N PHE A 64 -11.35 18.95 8.82
CA PHE A 64 -10.00 19.36 8.44
C PHE A 64 -8.93 18.30 8.76
N ILE A 65 -8.96 17.73 9.97
CA ILE A 65 -7.98 16.71 10.40
C ILE A 65 -8.11 15.45 9.55
N ASN A 66 -9.33 14.95 9.35
CA ASN A 66 -9.56 13.76 8.52
C ASN A 66 -9.15 13.98 7.07
N THR A 67 -9.34 15.20 6.54
CA THR A 67 -8.91 15.58 5.20
C THR A 67 -7.39 15.46 5.05
N ILE A 68 -6.61 15.96 6.01
CA ILE A 68 -5.15 15.84 6.01
C ILE A 68 -4.74 14.37 6.08
N LEU A 69 -5.31 13.59 6.99
CA LEU A 69 -4.98 12.17 7.16
C LEU A 69 -5.27 11.37 5.89
N LEU A 70 -6.43 11.57 5.27
CA LEU A 70 -6.81 10.89 4.03
C LEU A 70 -5.97 11.33 2.83
N PHE A 71 -5.55 12.59 2.78
CA PHE A 71 -4.59 13.07 1.79
C PHE A 71 -3.24 12.37 1.92
N LEU A 72 -2.73 12.17 3.13
CA LEU A 72 -1.48 11.42 3.36
C LEU A 72 -1.61 9.96 2.93
N ILE A 73 -2.75 9.32 3.16
CA ILE A 73 -3.02 7.95 2.72
C ILE A 73 -3.04 7.87 1.19
N LEU A 74 -3.75 8.78 0.54
CA LEU A 74 -3.79 8.87 -0.92
C LEU A 74 -2.39 9.07 -1.51
N LEU A 75 -1.64 10.03 -0.97
CA LEU A 75 -0.27 10.32 -1.41
C LEU A 75 0.64 9.10 -1.26
N GLY A 76 0.59 8.41 -0.12
CA GLY A 76 1.36 7.19 0.13
C GLY A 76 1.03 6.08 -0.87
N SER A 77 -0.23 5.90 -1.22
CA SER A 77 -0.66 4.91 -2.23
C SER A 77 -0.16 5.27 -3.63
N ILE A 78 -0.21 6.55 -4.02
CA ILE A 78 0.29 7.05 -5.31
C ILE A 78 1.81 6.88 -5.39
N VAL A 79 2.56 7.29 -4.36
CA VAL A 79 4.03 7.17 -4.30
C VAL A 79 4.44 5.69 -4.36
N SER A 80 3.78 4.82 -3.61
CA SER A 80 4.05 3.39 -3.64
C SER A 80 3.82 2.81 -5.03
N ARG A 81 2.70 3.14 -5.67
CA ARG A 81 2.36 2.63 -7.01
C ARG A 81 3.28 3.15 -8.11
N GLN A 82 3.53 4.46 -8.14
CA GLN A 82 4.21 5.12 -9.28
C GLN A 82 5.73 5.13 -9.15
N TYR A 83 6.25 5.06 -7.94
CA TYR A 83 7.68 5.15 -7.69
C TYR A 83 8.27 3.88 -7.09
N LEU A 84 7.74 3.38 -5.98
CA LEU A 84 8.34 2.24 -5.26
C LEU A 84 8.16 0.92 -5.99
N VAL A 85 6.96 0.61 -6.48
CA VAL A 85 6.70 -0.66 -7.18
C VAL A 85 7.56 -0.81 -8.43
N PRO A 86 7.68 0.18 -9.34
CA PRO A 86 8.58 0.08 -10.48
C PRO A 86 10.04 -0.12 -10.08
N LYS A 87 10.52 0.60 -9.05
CA LYS A 87 11.90 0.44 -8.55
C LYS A 87 12.15 -0.95 -7.97
N ILE A 88 11.26 -1.44 -7.11
CA ILE A 88 11.34 -2.78 -6.52
C ILE A 88 11.39 -3.85 -7.63
N ASN A 89 10.55 -3.71 -8.66
CA ASN A 89 10.54 -4.63 -9.78
C ASN A 89 11.84 -4.60 -10.59
N ALA A 90 12.37 -3.40 -10.88
CA ALA A 90 13.63 -3.23 -11.60
C ALA A 90 14.82 -3.82 -10.81
N GLU A 91 14.88 -3.59 -9.51
CA GLU A 91 15.94 -4.13 -8.64
C GLU A 91 15.86 -5.65 -8.53
N ARG A 92 14.65 -6.22 -8.55
CA ARG A 92 14.46 -7.66 -8.61
C ARG A 92 14.97 -8.25 -9.92
N ASP A 93 14.68 -7.60 -11.06
CA ASP A 93 15.16 -8.06 -12.36
C ASP A 93 16.71 -8.04 -12.42
N LEU A 94 17.33 -7.02 -11.84
CA LEU A 94 18.79 -6.96 -11.69
C LEU A 94 19.36 -8.08 -10.81
N GLN A 95 18.67 -8.46 -9.73
CA GLN A 95 19.08 -9.59 -8.90
C GLN A 95 19.03 -10.92 -9.68
N ILE A 96 17.99 -11.14 -10.45
CA ILE A 96 17.83 -12.35 -11.27
C ILE A 96 18.95 -12.42 -12.32
N SER A 97 19.41 -11.27 -12.85
CA SER A 97 20.54 -11.20 -13.79
C SER A 97 21.92 -11.32 -13.14
N GLY A 98 21.99 -11.53 -11.81
CA GLY A 98 23.26 -11.76 -11.08
C GLY A 98 23.90 -10.52 -10.47
N ASN A 99 23.24 -9.36 -10.47
CA ASN A 99 23.76 -8.14 -9.84
C ASN A 99 23.55 -8.17 -8.32
N ILE A 100 24.62 -8.47 -7.58
CA ILE A 100 24.59 -8.61 -6.11
C ILE A 100 24.30 -7.27 -5.41
N SER A 101 24.72 -6.14 -5.99
CA SER A 101 24.52 -4.82 -5.37
C SER A 101 23.04 -4.41 -5.32
N SER A 102 22.22 -4.92 -6.21
CA SER A 102 20.78 -4.64 -6.25
C SER A 102 20.00 -5.22 -5.07
N LYS A 103 20.55 -6.23 -4.37
CA LYS A 103 19.92 -6.84 -3.19
C LYS A 103 19.69 -5.83 -2.06
N LYS A 104 20.66 -4.94 -1.80
CA LYS A 104 20.55 -3.90 -0.77
C LYS A 104 19.50 -2.85 -1.16
N ASN A 105 19.48 -2.43 -2.41
CA ASN A 105 18.51 -1.45 -2.91
C ASN A 105 17.09 -2.01 -2.92
N PHE A 106 16.91 -3.27 -3.35
CA PHE A 106 15.64 -3.97 -3.24
C PHE A 106 15.12 -3.99 -1.80
N ALA A 107 15.95 -4.42 -0.83
CA ALA A 107 15.56 -4.46 0.57
C ALA A 107 15.16 -3.07 1.10
N LYS A 108 15.90 -2.02 0.73
CA LYS A 108 15.61 -0.64 1.12
C LYS A 108 14.25 -0.17 0.60
N HIS A 109 13.99 -0.31 -0.69
CA HIS A 109 12.73 0.16 -1.29
C HIS A 109 11.55 -0.71 -0.88
N HIS A 110 11.76 -2.01 -0.72
CA HIS A 110 10.72 -2.91 -0.19
C HIS A 110 10.35 -2.55 1.25
N THR A 111 11.34 -2.37 2.13
CA THR A 111 11.11 -1.93 3.52
C THR A 111 10.38 -0.58 3.58
N LEU A 112 10.78 0.37 2.73
CA LEU A 112 10.10 1.67 2.65
C LEU A 112 8.62 1.52 2.26
N SER A 113 8.33 0.69 1.26
CA SER A 113 6.95 0.42 0.82
C SER A 113 6.12 -0.22 1.94
N VAL A 114 6.68 -1.21 2.64
CA VAL A 114 6.01 -1.86 3.79
C VAL A 114 5.79 -0.87 4.93
N SER A 115 6.75 0.00 5.23
CA SER A 115 6.64 1.01 6.29
C SER A 115 5.55 2.05 5.98
N ILE A 116 5.46 2.51 4.73
CA ILE A 116 4.39 3.40 4.29
C ILE A 116 3.03 2.71 4.46
N ASN A 117 2.90 1.47 4.01
CA ASN A 117 1.67 0.70 4.12
C ASN A 117 1.24 0.52 5.59
N LEU A 118 2.18 0.19 6.47
CA LEU A 118 1.90 0.04 7.91
C LEU A 118 1.46 1.38 8.53
N LEU A 119 2.13 2.47 8.20
CA LEU A 119 1.75 3.80 8.68
C LEU A 119 0.34 4.18 8.21
N GLN A 120 -0.01 3.91 6.95
CA GLN A 120 -1.35 4.14 6.43
C GLN A 120 -2.42 3.33 7.18
N ILE A 121 -2.15 2.06 7.51
CA ILE A 121 -3.04 1.21 8.33
C ILE A 121 -3.26 1.84 9.71
N ILE A 122 -2.18 2.28 10.38
CA ILE A 122 -2.27 2.93 11.69
C ILE A 122 -3.11 4.22 11.61
N ILE A 123 -2.85 5.07 10.62
CA ILE A 123 -3.62 6.31 10.40
C ILE A 123 -5.11 6.00 10.19
N LEU A 124 -5.44 4.99 9.37
CA LEU A 124 -6.83 4.59 9.13
C LEU A 124 -7.52 4.09 10.41
N ILE A 125 -6.83 3.28 11.22
CA ILE A 125 -7.36 2.80 12.50
C ILE A 125 -7.69 3.98 13.42
N ILE A 126 -6.75 4.91 13.60
CA ILE A 126 -6.95 6.10 14.43
C ILE A 126 -8.11 6.95 13.89
N LEU A 127 -8.14 7.20 12.59
CA LEU A 127 -9.21 7.96 11.95
C LEU A 127 -10.59 7.32 12.18
N ILE A 128 -10.68 6.00 12.00
CA ILE A 128 -11.94 5.27 12.19
C ILE A 128 -12.38 5.32 13.66
N ILE A 129 -11.49 5.03 14.61
CA ILE A 129 -11.81 5.05 16.03
C ILE A 129 -12.31 6.44 16.46
N ASN A 130 -11.64 7.50 16.04
CA ASN A 130 -12.00 8.88 16.38
C ASN A 130 -13.33 9.35 15.77
N ASN A 131 -13.85 8.65 14.77
CA ASN A 131 -15.12 8.99 14.11
C ASN A 131 -16.25 7.99 14.41
N LEU A 132 -16.00 6.96 15.20
CA LEU A 132 -17.04 6.02 15.69
C LEU A 132 -17.69 6.47 17.00
N GLY A 133 -17.02 7.33 17.75
CA GLY A 133 -17.51 7.91 19.02
C GLY A 133 -18.03 9.29 18.81
#